data_b50c5b03a3f6450e35bdca4b03ddaaaa
#
_entry.id   b50c5b03a3f6450e35bdca4b03ddaaaa
#
_cell.length_a   1.000
_cell.length_b   1.000
_cell.length_c   1.000
_cell.angle_alpha   90.00
_cell.angle_beta   90.00
_cell.angle_gamma   90.00
#
_symmetry.space_group_name_H-M   'P 1'
#
loop_
_entity.id
_entity.type
_entity.pdbx_description
1 polymer ?
#
loop_
_entity_poly.entity_id
_entity_poly.type
_entity_poly.pdbx_seq_one_letter_code
_entity_poly.pdbx_strand_id
1 'polypeptide(L)'
;MSGLRRVALVAPALFLFLALSGGNVRATISPGQEATDQLFWLVLVPAIGIGVLVMALVAYAVLKFRVRPGHTVGPANPATNNPRLEALWTIIPAIILVVVGVAAFTTLVTTDTIPQNPDVIVQVNAHQWFWNFNITYVRNGTWLNTTGTFASLNTTGALTIKAGVKVKLILRSFDVAHSFYLPDFLFKIDVIPGHENTYWFQALQPGDYRIECAEYCGLNHYSMIGMLHVVK
;
A
#
# COMPACT_ATOMS: atom_id res chain seq x y z
N MET A 1 -13.92 41.78 2.94
CA MET A 1 -14.14 40.63 2.00
C MET A 1 -12.88 40.12 1.28
N SER A 2 -11.70 40.72 1.45
CA SER A 2 -10.45 40.30 0.79
C SER A 2 -9.69 39.16 1.49
N GLY A 3 -9.86 38.98 2.77
CA GLY A 3 -9.18 37.93 3.53
C GLY A 3 -9.69 36.48 3.26
N LEU A 4 -11.01 36.31 3.15
CA LEU A 4 -11.61 34.98 2.88
C LEU A 4 -11.24 34.42 1.49
N ARG A 5 -11.09 35.29 0.47
CA ARG A 5 -10.67 34.86 -0.87
C ARG A 5 -9.24 34.36 -0.92
N ARG A 6 -8.34 34.92 -0.11
CA ARG A 6 -6.92 34.47 -0.04
C ARG A 6 -6.78 33.15 0.71
N VAL A 7 -7.56 32.93 1.76
CA VAL A 7 -7.56 31.65 2.50
C VAL A 7 -8.09 30.51 1.64
N ALA A 8 -9.12 30.77 0.80
CA ALA A 8 -9.70 29.75 -0.08
C ALA A 8 -8.75 29.25 -1.19
N LEU A 9 -7.73 30.01 -1.56
CA LEU A 9 -6.73 29.61 -2.58
C LEU A 9 -5.46 29.00 -1.97
N VAL A 10 -5.12 29.39 -0.74
CA VAL A 10 -3.90 28.90 -0.05
C VAL A 10 -4.14 27.48 0.51
N ALA A 11 -5.34 27.18 1.01
CA ALA A 11 -5.62 25.87 1.57
C ALA A 11 -5.45 24.70 0.57
N PRO A 12 -5.99 24.73 -0.66
CA PRO A 12 -5.78 23.64 -1.62
C PRO A 12 -4.32 23.56 -2.11
N ALA A 13 -3.61 24.68 -2.23
CA ALA A 13 -2.20 24.68 -2.61
C ALA A 13 -1.31 24.08 -1.50
N LEU A 14 -1.57 24.42 -0.23
CA LEU A 14 -0.90 23.83 0.92
C LEU A 14 -1.20 22.33 1.04
N PHE A 15 -2.44 21.94 0.75
CA PHE A 15 -2.88 20.53 0.75
C PHE A 15 -2.17 19.73 -0.34
N LEU A 16 -2.10 20.26 -1.56
CA LEU A 16 -1.37 19.64 -2.66
C LEU A 16 0.14 19.58 -2.35
N PHE A 17 0.70 20.64 -1.75
CA PHE A 17 2.10 20.66 -1.33
C PHE A 17 2.38 19.61 -0.26
N LEU A 18 1.53 19.47 0.75
CA LEU A 18 1.67 18.43 1.79
C LEU A 18 1.48 17.01 1.23
N ALA A 19 0.58 16.83 0.26
CA ALA A 19 0.41 15.55 -0.43
C ALA A 19 1.61 15.17 -1.29
N LEU A 20 2.23 16.17 -1.95
CA LEU A 20 3.42 15.97 -2.79
C LEU A 20 4.72 15.93 -1.97
N SER A 21 4.74 16.61 -0.82
CA SER A 21 5.85 16.61 0.14
C SER A 21 5.67 15.57 1.25
N GLY A 22 4.68 14.69 1.13
CA GLY A 22 4.45 13.56 2.03
C GLY A 22 5.76 12.82 2.22
N GLY A 23 6.55 13.33 3.15
CA GLY A 23 7.95 13.00 3.29
C GLY A 23 8.09 11.52 3.59
N ASN A 24 9.18 10.95 3.17
CA ASN A 24 9.61 9.61 3.54
C ASN A 24 9.58 9.48 5.08
N VAL A 25 8.41 9.12 5.62
CA VAL A 25 8.22 8.91 7.07
C VAL A 25 8.99 7.67 7.49
N ARG A 26 9.32 6.81 6.52
CA ARG A 26 10.14 5.61 6.70
C ARG A 26 11.40 5.71 5.86
N ALA A 27 12.48 5.09 6.34
CA ALA A 27 13.67 4.92 5.52
C ALA A 27 13.32 4.06 4.30
N THR A 28 13.73 4.49 3.11
CA THR A 28 13.52 3.73 1.88
C THR A 28 14.32 2.44 1.94
N ILE A 29 13.63 1.33 2.07
CA ILE A 29 14.24 -0.01 2.08
C ILE A 29 14.07 -0.75 0.74
N SER A 30 13.15 -0.29 -0.11
CA SER A 30 12.87 -0.86 -1.42
C SER A 30 12.23 0.19 -2.34
N PRO A 31 12.51 0.15 -3.67
CA PRO A 31 11.85 1.03 -4.63
C PRO A 31 10.33 0.86 -4.67
N GLY A 32 9.83 -0.37 -4.52
CA GLY A 32 8.39 -0.65 -4.49
C GLY A 32 7.72 -0.06 -3.25
N GLN A 33 8.36 -0.16 -2.08
CA GLN A 33 7.88 0.47 -0.85
C GLN A 33 7.80 1.99 -1.00
N GLU A 34 8.83 2.62 -1.57
CA GLU A 34 8.83 4.08 -1.76
C GLU A 34 7.67 4.53 -2.67
N ALA A 35 7.46 3.84 -3.80
CA ALA A 35 6.36 4.14 -4.72
C ALA A 35 4.98 3.97 -4.05
N THR A 36 4.82 2.94 -3.23
CA THR A 36 3.58 2.68 -2.47
C THR A 36 3.35 3.72 -1.38
N ASP A 37 4.38 4.14 -0.66
CA ASP A 37 4.30 5.19 0.36
C ASP A 37 3.90 6.54 -0.27
N GLN A 38 4.46 6.91 -1.41
CA GLN A 38 4.09 8.13 -2.13
C GLN A 38 2.62 8.12 -2.55
N LEU A 39 2.14 7.00 -3.09
CA LEU A 39 0.74 6.83 -3.47
C LEU A 39 -0.18 6.90 -2.24
N PHE A 40 0.20 6.27 -1.13
CA PHE A 40 -0.55 6.32 0.12
C PHE A 40 -0.77 7.75 0.61
N TRP A 41 0.28 8.58 0.64
CA TRP A 41 0.16 9.97 1.05
C TRP A 41 -0.63 10.83 0.07
N LEU A 42 -0.51 10.56 -1.24
CA LEU A 42 -1.29 11.24 -2.27
C LEU A 42 -2.80 11.01 -2.08
N VAL A 43 -3.19 9.85 -1.59
CA VAL A 43 -4.60 9.51 -1.30
C VAL A 43 -5.02 10.00 0.09
N LEU A 44 -4.20 9.76 1.12
CA LEU A 44 -4.55 10.02 2.51
C LEU A 44 -4.76 11.51 2.81
N VAL A 45 -3.89 12.37 2.30
CA VAL A 45 -3.95 13.81 2.60
C VAL A 45 -5.25 14.43 2.08
N PRO A 46 -5.66 14.26 0.80
CA PRO A 46 -6.98 14.73 0.33
C PRO A 46 -8.15 14.10 1.08
N ALA A 47 -8.07 12.79 1.39
CA ALA A 47 -9.14 12.10 2.11
C ALA A 47 -9.38 12.69 3.51
N ILE A 48 -8.31 12.97 4.26
CA ILE A 48 -8.42 13.66 5.57
C ILE A 48 -9.04 15.03 5.40
N GLY A 49 -8.61 15.81 4.41
CA GLY A 49 -9.14 17.16 4.19
C GLY A 49 -10.61 17.19 3.81
N ILE A 50 -11.04 16.29 2.95
CA ILE A 50 -12.47 16.15 2.61
C ILE A 50 -13.23 15.69 3.85
N GLY A 51 -12.72 14.74 4.61
CA GLY A 51 -13.33 14.26 5.85
C GLY A 51 -13.53 15.38 6.87
N VAL A 52 -12.50 16.19 7.11
CA VAL A 52 -12.56 17.35 8.01
C VAL A 52 -13.57 18.39 7.50
N LEU A 53 -13.57 18.68 6.20
CA LEU A 53 -14.54 19.61 5.60
C LEU A 53 -15.98 19.12 5.81
N VAL A 54 -16.26 17.85 5.51
CA VAL A 54 -17.60 17.28 5.66
C VAL A 54 -18.03 17.31 7.12
N MET A 55 -17.19 16.90 8.05
CA MET A 55 -17.49 16.94 9.48
C MET A 55 -17.74 18.37 9.99
N ALA A 56 -16.98 19.34 9.51
CA ALA A 56 -17.17 20.74 9.85
C ALA A 56 -18.52 21.28 9.33
N LEU A 57 -18.90 20.92 8.09
CA LEU A 57 -20.19 21.31 7.51
C LEU A 57 -21.36 20.66 8.26
N VAL A 58 -21.27 19.40 8.63
CA VAL A 58 -22.27 18.69 9.43
C VAL A 58 -22.40 19.35 10.82
N ALA A 59 -21.30 19.59 11.50
CA ALA A 59 -21.29 20.25 12.80
C ALA A 59 -21.91 21.65 12.70
N TYR A 60 -21.54 22.44 11.69
CA TYR A 60 -22.12 23.75 11.43
C TYR A 60 -23.64 23.66 11.22
N ALA A 61 -24.11 22.72 10.40
CA ALA A 61 -25.53 22.54 10.14
C ALA A 61 -26.30 22.18 11.43
N VAL A 62 -25.77 21.23 12.21
CA VAL A 62 -26.39 20.81 13.48
C VAL A 62 -26.42 21.96 14.48
N LEU A 63 -25.36 22.70 14.65
CA LEU A 63 -25.29 23.80 15.62
C LEU A 63 -26.16 25.00 15.22
N LYS A 64 -26.16 25.33 13.93
CA LYS A 64 -26.87 26.52 13.42
C LYS A 64 -28.37 26.29 13.26
N PHE A 65 -28.76 25.12 12.77
CA PHE A 65 -30.15 24.85 12.42
C PHE A 65 -30.90 24.00 13.44
N ARG A 66 -30.33 23.71 14.61
CA ARG A 66 -31.01 22.99 15.69
C ARG A 66 -32.24 23.76 16.18
N VAL A 67 -33.37 23.09 16.31
CA VAL A 67 -34.59 23.65 16.90
C VAL A 67 -34.34 23.87 18.39
N ARG A 68 -34.66 25.08 18.88
CA ARG A 68 -34.56 25.42 20.31
C ARG A 68 -35.97 25.49 20.89
N PRO A 69 -36.17 25.11 22.18
CA PRO A 69 -37.47 25.27 22.83
C PRO A 69 -37.95 26.72 22.74
N GLY A 70 -39.23 26.90 22.34
CA GLY A 70 -39.86 28.22 22.19
C GLY A 70 -39.56 28.95 20.86
N HIS A 71 -38.84 28.33 19.93
CA HIS A 71 -38.62 28.92 18.61
C HIS A 71 -39.61 28.37 17.58
N THR A 72 -40.38 29.22 16.96
CA THR A 72 -41.25 28.84 15.84
C THR A 72 -40.43 28.73 14.56
N VAL A 73 -40.45 27.53 13.96
CA VAL A 73 -39.79 27.31 12.68
C VAL A 73 -40.58 28.00 11.57
N GLY A 74 -39.99 28.98 10.90
CA GLY A 74 -40.58 29.63 9.73
C GLY A 74 -40.73 28.66 8.54
N PRO A 75 -41.48 29.05 7.50
CA PRO A 75 -41.63 28.23 6.30
C PRO A 75 -40.27 27.93 5.65
N ALA A 76 -40.07 26.68 5.25
CA ALA A 76 -38.83 26.26 4.58
C ALA A 76 -38.67 27.02 3.24
N ASN A 77 -37.43 27.43 2.94
CA ASN A 77 -37.12 27.99 1.63
C ASN A 77 -37.16 26.86 0.59
N PRO A 78 -37.99 26.93 -0.45
CA PRO A 78 -38.13 25.88 -1.47
C PRO A 78 -36.96 25.85 -2.48
N ALA A 79 -35.94 26.70 -2.34
CA ALA A 79 -34.79 26.70 -3.24
C ALA A 79 -33.97 25.39 -3.08
N THR A 80 -34.19 24.45 -4.01
CA THR A 80 -33.64 23.09 -3.97
C THR A 80 -32.56 22.83 -5.03
N ASN A 81 -32.27 23.80 -5.93
CA ASN A 81 -31.36 23.59 -7.05
C ASN A 81 -30.28 24.68 -7.12
N ASN A 82 -29.01 24.25 -7.19
CA ASN A 82 -27.88 25.14 -7.44
C ASN A 82 -26.89 24.46 -8.40
N PRO A 83 -27.06 24.67 -9.73
CA PRO A 83 -26.26 23.96 -10.74
C PRO A 83 -24.76 24.24 -10.66
N ARG A 84 -24.37 25.41 -10.15
CA ARG A 84 -22.94 25.72 -9.93
C ARG A 84 -22.34 24.89 -8.81
N LEU A 85 -23.08 24.71 -7.73
CA LEU A 85 -22.65 23.89 -6.60
C LEU A 85 -22.62 22.40 -6.99
N GLU A 86 -23.62 21.95 -7.77
CA GLU A 86 -23.70 20.59 -8.34
C GLU A 86 -22.50 20.29 -9.23
N ALA A 87 -22.19 21.20 -10.14
CA ALA A 87 -21.00 21.06 -10.99
C ALA A 87 -19.72 21.00 -10.16
N LEU A 88 -19.59 21.80 -9.09
CA LEU A 88 -18.40 21.86 -8.26
C LEU A 88 -18.14 20.52 -7.54
N TRP A 89 -19.16 19.96 -6.86
CA TRP A 89 -19.00 18.70 -6.13
C TRP A 89 -18.94 17.46 -7.03
N THR A 90 -19.26 17.59 -8.32
CA THR A 90 -19.07 16.53 -9.30
C THR A 90 -17.69 16.60 -9.94
N ILE A 91 -17.25 17.78 -10.37
CA ILE A 91 -16.01 17.95 -11.12
C ILE A 91 -14.77 17.79 -10.21
N ILE A 92 -14.79 18.35 -9.01
CA ILE A 92 -13.62 18.27 -8.10
C ILE A 92 -13.29 16.82 -7.73
N PRO A 93 -14.23 15.98 -7.26
CA PRO A 93 -13.95 14.56 -7.01
C PRO A 93 -13.52 13.80 -8.27
N ALA A 94 -14.12 14.11 -9.43
CA ALA A 94 -13.76 13.47 -10.69
C ALA A 94 -12.28 13.75 -11.05
N ILE A 95 -11.82 15.00 -10.90
CA ILE A 95 -10.43 15.36 -11.12
C ILE A 95 -9.52 14.62 -10.15
N ILE A 96 -9.87 14.55 -8.86
CA ILE A 96 -9.09 13.83 -7.84
C ILE A 96 -8.97 12.35 -8.24
N LEU A 97 -10.07 11.71 -8.65
CA LEU A 97 -10.05 10.31 -9.08
C LEU A 97 -9.16 10.08 -10.30
N VAL A 98 -9.16 10.99 -11.27
CA VAL A 98 -8.27 10.89 -12.44
C VAL A 98 -6.79 10.97 -12.01
N VAL A 99 -6.45 11.94 -11.17
CA VAL A 99 -5.07 12.10 -10.67
C VAL A 99 -4.60 10.87 -9.90
N VAL A 100 -5.43 10.39 -8.96
CA VAL A 100 -5.14 9.17 -8.18
C VAL A 100 -5.05 7.95 -9.09
N GLY A 101 -5.97 7.81 -10.05
CA GLY A 101 -5.98 6.69 -11.00
C GLY A 101 -4.71 6.62 -11.86
N VAL A 102 -4.25 7.76 -12.38
CA VAL A 102 -2.99 7.83 -13.14
C VAL A 102 -1.80 7.48 -12.24
N ALA A 103 -1.73 8.04 -11.04
CA ALA A 103 -0.65 7.75 -10.09
C ALA A 103 -0.65 6.26 -9.69
N ALA A 104 -1.81 5.68 -9.39
CA ALA A 104 -1.94 4.27 -9.04
C ALA A 104 -1.53 3.36 -10.21
N PHE A 105 -1.95 3.69 -11.43
CA PHE A 105 -1.56 2.92 -12.61
C PHE A 105 -0.05 2.96 -12.87
N THR A 106 0.59 4.12 -12.73
CA THR A 106 2.05 4.23 -12.88
C THR A 106 2.80 3.46 -11.80
N THR A 107 2.32 3.51 -10.55
CA THR A 107 2.87 2.71 -9.44
C THR A 107 2.74 1.21 -9.74
N LEU A 108 1.55 0.76 -10.15
CA LEU A 108 1.30 -0.64 -10.50
C LEU A 108 2.26 -1.13 -11.59
N VAL A 109 2.38 -0.39 -12.69
CA VAL A 109 3.28 -0.77 -13.80
C VAL A 109 4.73 -0.87 -13.32
N THR A 110 5.18 0.03 -12.46
CA THR A 110 6.58 0.02 -11.96
C THR A 110 6.83 -1.10 -10.96
N THR A 111 5.87 -1.46 -10.12
CA THR A 111 6.01 -2.53 -9.13
C THR A 111 5.83 -3.92 -9.71
N ASP A 112 4.96 -4.09 -10.71
CA ASP A 112 4.64 -5.41 -11.28
C ASP A 112 5.54 -5.79 -12.46
N THR A 113 6.25 -4.81 -13.06
CA THR A 113 7.17 -5.11 -14.17
C THR A 113 8.42 -5.82 -13.66
N ILE A 114 8.47 -7.13 -13.89
CA ILE A 114 9.59 -7.97 -13.47
C ILE A 114 10.84 -7.64 -14.27
N PRO A 115 11.98 -7.34 -13.64
CA PRO A 115 13.24 -7.13 -14.34
C PRO A 115 13.64 -8.34 -15.20
N GLN A 116 14.04 -8.10 -16.45
CA GLN A 116 14.45 -9.19 -17.35
C GLN A 116 15.70 -9.95 -16.87
N ASN A 117 16.56 -9.25 -16.09
CA ASN A 117 17.81 -9.80 -15.57
C ASN A 117 17.76 -9.71 -14.02
N PRO A 118 17.07 -10.63 -13.33
CA PRO A 118 17.14 -10.72 -11.88
C PRO A 118 18.51 -11.26 -11.46
N ASP A 119 19.03 -10.77 -10.32
CA ASP A 119 20.29 -11.27 -9.77
C ASP A 119 20.06 -12.60 -9.02
N VAL A 120 18.87 -12.77 -8.47
CA VAL A 120 18.47 -13.94 -7.68
C VAL A 120 17.05 -14.34 -8.06
N ILE A 121 16.83 -15.66 -8.22
CA ILE A 121 15.49 -16.23 -8.34
C ILE A 121 15.24 -17.07 -7.09
N VAL A 122 14.12 -16.81 -6.43
CA VAL A 122 13.68 -17.54 -5.24
C VAL A 122 12.36 -18.21 -5.56
N GLN A 123 12.34 -19.54 -5.55
CA GLN A 123 11.09 -20.30 -5.55
C GLN A 123 10.59 -20.38 -4.11
N VAL A 124 9.42 -19.83 -3.87
CA VAL A 124 8.73 -19.84 -2.58
C VAL A 124 7.65 -20.89 -2.62
N ASN A 125 7.82 -21.96 -1.87
CA ASN A 125 6.87 -23.04 -1.75
C ASN A 125 6.16 -22.92 -0.40
N ALA A 126 4.84 -22.72 -0.44
CA ALA A 126 4.01 -22.59 0.74
C ALA A 126 3.40 -23.95 1.12
N HIS A 127 3.47 -24.25 2.41
CA HIS A 127 2.84 -25.42 3.04
C HIS A 127 2.21 -25.00 4.39
N GLN A 128 1.25 -25.75 4.89
CA GLN A 128 0.72 -25.60 6.25
C GLN A 128 1.75 -26.11 7.27
N TRP A 129 2.44 -25.31 8.01
CA TRP A 129 2.48 -23.84 8.21
C TRP A 129 3.94 -23.41 8.16
N PHE A 130 4.57 -23.57 7.01
CA PHE A 130 5.96 -23.20 6.80
C PHE A 130 6.21 -22.73 5.37
N TRP A 131 7.29 -21.99 5.21
CA TRP A 131 7.82 -21.57 3.94
C TRP A 131 9.05 -22.40 3.56
N ASN A 132 9.09 -22.90 2.34
CA ASN A 132 10.28 -23.54 1.77
C ASN A 132 10.82 -22.65 0.65
N PHE A 133 12.12 -22.38 0.67
CA PHE A 133 12.78 -21.52 -0.30
C PHE A 133 13.82 -22.29 -1.08
N ASN A 134 13.71 -22.29 -2.41
CA ASN A 134 14.79 -22.71 -3.32
C ASN A 134 15.39 -21.47 -3.95
N ILE A 135 16.66 -21.20 -3.64
CA ILE A 135 17.35 -19.98 -4.06
C ILE A 135 18.28 -20.30 -5.21
N THR A 136 18.15 -19.58 -6.30
CA THR A 136 19.04 -19.69 -7.46
C THR A 136 19.70 -18.34 -7.73
N TYR A 137 21.00 -18.26 -7.59
CA TYR A 137 21.79 -17.08 -7.92
C TYR A 137 22.17 -17.10 -9.39
N VAL A 138 21.98 -15.95 -10.07
CA VAL A 138 22.41 -15.74 -11.45
C VAL A 138 23.73 -14.98 -11.43
N ARG A 139 24.83 -15.64 -11.69
CA ARG A 139 26.15 -15.00 -11.77
C ARG A 139 26.81 -15.38 -13.08
N ASN A 140 27.09 -14.39 -13.93
CA ASN A 140 27.74 -14.60 -15.24
C ASN A 140 27.15 -15.75 -16.07
N GLY A 141 25.81 -15.92 -16.01
CA GLY A 141 25.11 -17.01 -16.69
C GLY A 141 25.20 -18.38 -16.02
N THR A 142 25.85 -18.49 -14.87
CA THR A 142 25.96 -19.75 -14.10
C THR A 142 24.99 -19.72 -12.92
N TRP A 143 24.20 -20.78 -12.77
CA TRP A 143 23.23 -20.96 -11.72
C TRP A 143 23.82 -21.66 -10.51
N LEU A 144 23.73 -21.05 -9.33
CA LEU A 144 24.10 -21.65 -8.04
C LEU A 144 22.82 -21.88 -7.23
N ASN A 145 22.49 -23.15 -6.99
CA ASN A 145 21.28 -23.52 -6.23
C ASN A 145 21.63 -23.72 -4.75
N THR A 146 20.91 -23.01 -3.88
CA THR A 146 20.89 -23.27 -2.44
C THR A 146 19.45 -23.46 -2.00
N THR A 147 19.20 -24.46 -1.16
CA THR A 147 17.88 -24.78 -0.64
C THR A 147 17.83 -24.52 0.85
N GLY A 148 16.83 -23.76 1.29
CA GLY A 148 16.56 -23.54 2.71
C GLY A 148 15.08 -23.83 3.02
N THR A 149 14.82 -24.57 4.09
CA THR A 149 13.47 -24.85 4.58
C THR A 149 13.23 -24.11 5.88
N PHE A 150 12.11 -23.42 5.96
CA PHE A 150 11.74 -22.60 7.12
C PHE A 150 10.39 -23.02 7.63
N ALA A 151 10.35 -23.53 8.85
CA ALA A 151 9.14 -23.87 9.55
C ALA A 151 8.77 -22.80 10.56
N SER A 152 7.49 -22.48 10.69
CA SER A 152 7.01 -21.46 11.60
C SER A 152 7.01 -21.86 13.07
N LEU A 153 7.06 -23.14 13.38
CA LEU A 153 7.08 -23.68 14.75
C LEU A 153 8.53 -23.90 15.21
N ASN A 154 9.09 -22.94 15.92
CA ASN A 154 10.39 -23.03 16.59
C ASN A 154 11.64 -23.20 15.72
N THR A 155 11.62 -22.83 14.48
CA THR A 155 12.82 -22.80 13.67
C THR A 155 13.14 -21.39 13.20
N THR A 156 14.40 -21.00 13.36
CA THR A 156 14.96 -19.75 12.83
C THR A 156 15.40 -19.96 11.38
N GLY A 157 14.45 -20.33 10.53
CA GLY A 157 14.74 -20.41 9.11
C GLY A 157 14.65 -19.04 8.44
N ALA A 158 15.62 -18.68 7.61
CA ALA A 158 15.63 -17.38 6.97
C ALA A 158 16.12 -17.43 5.53
N LEU A 159 15.46 -16.65 4.66
CA LEU A 159 15.95 -16.33 3.33
C LEU A 159 17.05 -15.26 3.46
N THR A 160 18.28 -15.59 3.05
CA THR A 160 19.40 -14.63 3.11
C THR A 160 19.74 -14.14 1.71
N ILE A 161 19.77 -12.83 1.51
CA ILE A 161 20.16 -12.16 0.26
C ILE A 161 21.12 -11.01 0.54
N LYS A 162 21.81 -10.52 -0.47
CA LYS A 162 22.60 -9.30 -0.37
C LYS A 162 21.75 -8.06 -0.61
N ALA A 163 22.12 -6.96 0.04
CA ALA A 163 21.53 -5.66 -0.26
C ALA A 163 21.81 -5.25 -1.72
N GLY A 164 20.84 -4.60 -2.35
CA GLY A 164 20.95 -4.11 -3.71
C GLY A 164 20.65 -5.13 -4.81
N VAL A 165 20.50 -6.42 -4.50
CA VAL A 165 20.18 -7.44 -5.52
C VAL A 165 18.69 -7.41 -5.89
N LYS A 166 18.40 -7.63 -7.17
CA LYS A 166 17.02 -7.78 -7.69
C LYS A 166 16.59 -9.23 -7.54
N VAL A 167 15.59 -9.46 -6.73
CA VAL A 167 15.07 -10.79 -6.43
C VAL A 167 13.78 -11.00 -7.20
N LYS A 168 13.74 -12.05 -8.02
CA LYS A 168 12.49 -12.55 -8.61
C LYS A 168 11.96 -13.67 -7.73
N LEU A 169 10.70 -13.54 -7.31
CA LEU A 169 9.96 -14.56 -6.59
C LEU A 169 9.12 -15.37 -7.57
N ILE A 170 9.09 -16.69 -7.37
CA ILE A 170 8.18 -17.63 -8.03
C ILE A 170 7.44 -18.35 -6.90
N LEU A 171 6.14 -18.09 -6.75
CA LEU A 171 5.38 -18.51 -5.58
C LEU A 171 4.38 -19.61 -5.95
N ARG A 172 4.41 -20.69 -5.18
CA ARG A 172 3.52 -21.86 -5.36
C ARG A 172 3.02 -22.36 -4.01
N SER A 173 1.77 -22.81 -3.96
CA SER A 173 1.22 -23.56 -2.84
C SER A 173 1.04 -25.02 -3.19
N PHE A 174 1.29 -25.91 -2.21
CA PHE A 174 1.15 -27.36 -2.35
C PHE A 174 -0.04 -27.92 -1.58
N ASP A 175 -0.78 -27.07 -0.86
CA ASP A 175 -1.92 -27.50 -0.05
C ASP A 175 -3.12 -26.54 -0.14
N VAL A 176 -3.10 -25.45 0.60
CA VAL A 176 -4.18 -24.46 0.67
C VAL A 176 -3.72 -23.08 0.19
N ALA A 177 -4.62 -22.11 0.12
CA ALA A 177 -4.25 -20.74 -0.16
C ALA A 177 -3.45 -20.14 1.01
N HIS A 178 -2.36 -19.46 0.67
CA HIS A 178 -1.52 -18.66 1.56
C HIS A 178 -1.32 -17.28 0.94
N SER A 179 -0.67 -16.38 1.66
CA SER A 179 -0.20 -15.13 1.06
C SER A 179 1.16 -14.76 1.63
N PHE A 180 2.12 -14.56 0.75
CA PHE A 180 3.48 -14.14 1.09
C PHE A 180 3.49 -12.65 1.30
N TYR A 181 3.70 -12.21 2.52
CA TYR A 181 3.66 -10.82 2.91
C TYR A 181 4.97 -10.37 3.55
N LEU A 182 5.56 -9.33 3.02
CA LEU A 182 6.68 -8.60 3.59
C LEU A 182 6.20 -7.20 4.03
N PRO A 183 5.80 -7.04 5.31
CA PRO A 183 5.21 -5.79 5.81
C PRO A 183 6.07 -4.57 5.58
N ASP A 184 7.38 -4.69 5.83
CA ASP A 184 8.31 -3.58 5.69
C ASP A 184 8.50 -3.13 4.24
N PHE A 185 8.31 -4.05 3.28
CA PHE A 185 8.39 -3.78 1.84
C PHE A 185 7.04 -3.38 1.21
N LEU A 186 5.96 -3.42 1.97
CA LEU A 186 4.59 -3.07 1.59
C LEU A 186 4.06 -3.87 0.39
N PHE A 187 4.44 -5.13 0.26
CA PHE A 187 3.84 -6.00 -0.75
C PHE A 187 3.33 -7.32 -0.17
N LYS A 188 2.21 -7.77 -0.70
CA LYS A 188 1.53 -9.02 -0.38
C LYS A 188 1.16 -9.72 -1.69
N ILE A 189 1.55 -11.00 -1.82
CA ILE A 189 1.27 -11.80 -3.02
C ILE A 189 0.60 -13.09 -2.58
N ASP A 190 -0.58 -13.36 -3.12
CA ASP A 190 -1.32 -14.58 -2.82
C ASP A 190 -0.63 -15.79 -3.46
N VAL A 191 -0.62 -16.91 -2.74
CA VAL A 191 0.03 -18.16 -3.11
C VAL A 191 -1.05 -19.25 -3.15
N ILE A 192 -1.58 -19.49 -4.35
CA ILE A 192 -2.81 -20.29 -4.57
C ILE A 192 -2.41 -21.65 -5.14
N PRO A 193 -3.00 -22.77 -4.64
CA PRO A 193 -2.77 -24.10 -5.19
C PRO A 193 -3.11 -24.16 -6.69
N GLY A 194 -2.25 -24.81 -7.46
CA GLY A 194 -2.42 -24.97 -8.91
C GLY A 194 -2.12 -23.70 -9.73
N HIS A 195 -1.75 -22.59 -9.10
CA HIS A 195 -1.37 -21.36 -9.77
C HIS A 195 0.03 -20.92 -9.36
N GLU A 196 0.82 -20.43 -10.33
CA GLU A 196 2.14 -19.85 -10.09
C GLU A 196 2.06 -18.35 -10.21
N ASN A 197 2.31 -17.64 -9.09
CA ASN A 197 2.46 -16.21 -9.10
C ASN A 197 3.94 -15.82 -9.17
N THR A 198 4.24 -14.73 -9.85
CA THR A 198 5.58 -14.15 -9.89
C THR A 198 5.54 -12.71 -9.42
N TYR A 199 6.56 -12.35 -8.67
CA TYR A 199 6.76 -10.98 -8.21
C TYR A 199 8.25 -10.67 -8.15
N TRP A 200 8.63 -9.43 -7.89
CA TRP A 200 10.01 -9.05 -7.68
C TRP A 200 10.15 -7.99 -6.60
N PHE A 201 11.29 -7.96 -5.96
CA PHE A 201 11.65 -6.87 -5.05
C PHE A 201 13.16 -6.65 -5.04
N GLN A 202 13.58 -5.53 -4.48
CA GLN A 202 14.99 -5.19 -4.26
C GLN A 202 15.11 -4.62 -2.86
N ALA A 203 15.92 -5.27 -2.00
CA ALA A 203 16.23 -4.76 -0.67
C ALA A 203 17.44 -3.84 -0.74
N LEU A 204 17.28 -2.57 -0.40
CA LEU A 204 18.35 -1.57 -0.46
C LEU A 204 19.15 -1.48 0.83
N GLN A 205 18.54 -1.84 1.96
CA GLN A 205 19.18 -1.73 3.28
C GLN A 205 19.39 -3.10 3.92
N PRO A 206 20.57 -3.35 4.50
CA PRO A 206 20.80 -4.52 5.34
C PRO A 206 19.89 -4.49 6.58
N GLY A 207 19.41 -5.66 7.00
CA GLY A 207 18.51 -5.80 8.14
C GLY A 207 17.78 -7.13 8.13
N ASP A 208 17.01 -7.36 9.18
CA ASP A 208 16.15 -8.52 9.36
C ASP A 208 14.70 -8.08 9.19
N TYR A 209 14.03 -8.68 8.22
CA TYR A 209 12.67 -8.35 7.83
C TYR A 209 11.77 -9.56 7.98
N ARG A 210 10.60 -9.36 8.57
CA ARG A 210 9.65 -10.44 8.83
C ARG A 210 8.89 -10.82 7.56
N ILE A 211 8.75 -12.13 7.33
CA ILE A 211 7.86 -12.70 6.32
C ILE A 211 6.65 -13.27 7.07
N GLU A 212 5.45 -12.94 6.63
CA GLU A 212 4.20 -13.40 7.25
C GLU A 212 3.30 -14.10 6.24
N CYS A 213 2.48 -15.04 6.71
CA CYS A 213 1.33 -15.50 5.95
C CYS A 213 0.16 -14.55 6.20
N ALA A 214 -0.37 -13.93 5.15
CA ALA A 214 -1.45 -12.95 5.24
C ALA A 214 -2.77 -13.43 4.62
N GLU A 215 -2.94 -14.76 4.43
CA GLU A 215 -4.19 -15.40 4.05
C GLU A 215 -4.46 -16.58 4.97
N TYR A 216 -5.69 -16.72 5.48
CA TYR A 216 -6.01 -17.77 6.44
C TYR A 216 -5.79 -19.16 5.85
N CYS A 217 -4.82 -19.88 6.38
CA CYS A 217 -4.37 -21.18 5.90
C CYS A 217 -4.55 -22.32 6.94
N GLY A 218 -5.39 -22.15 7.95
CA GLY A 218 -5.71 -23.16 8.97
C GLY A 218 -5.27 -22.80 10.39
N LEU A 219 -5.26 -23.79 11.29
CA LEU A 219 -5.12 -23.57 12.75
C LEU A 219 -3.84 -22.83 13.16
N ASN A 220 -2.71 -23.11 12.53
CA ASN A 220 -1.43 -22.48 12.87
C ASN A 220 -1.07 -21.33 11.90
N HIS A 221 -2.06 -20.76 11.20
CA HIS A 221 -1.85 -19.60 10.33
C HIS A 221 -1.07 -18.47 11.01
N TYR A 222 -1.40 -18.14 12.26
CA TYR A 222 -0.79 -17.07 13.04
C TYR A 222 0.72 -17.27 13.30
N SER A 223 1.19 -18.51 13.24
CA SER A 223 2.59 -18.88 13.51
C SER A 223 3.41 -19.13 12.24
N MET A 224 2.81 -19.02 11.05
CA MET A 224 3.48 -19.17 9.77
C MET A 224 4.30 -17.92 9.43
N ILE A 225 5.48 -17.85 10.06
CA ILE A 225 6.40 -16.70 10.01
C ILE A 225 7.74 -17.17 9.45
N GLY A 226 8.36 -16.35 8.63
CA GLY A 226 9.74 -16.47 8.19
C GLY A 226 10.53 -15.18 8.41
N MET A 227 11.82 -15.20 8.11
CA MET A 227 12.70 -14.04 8.18
C MET A 227 13.46 -13.86 6.86
N LEU A 228 13.58 -12.64 6.42
CA LEU A 228 14.45 -12.23 5.35
C LEU A 228 15.66 -11.51 5.94
N HIS A 229 16.84 -12.12 5.88
CA HIS A 229 18.09 -11.51 6.24
C HIS A 229 18.73 -10.84 5.04
N VAL A 230 18.88 -9.54 5.08
CA VAL A 230 19.57 -8.75 4.06
C VAL A 230 20.96 -8.41 4.60
N VAL A 231 21.98 -8.97 3.98
CA VAL A 231 23.40 -8.73 4.34
C VAL A 231 24.03 -7.71 3.40
N LYS A 232 25.17 -7.13 3.84
CA LYS A 232 25.94 -6.16 3.04
C LYS A 232 26.57 -6.77 1.81
#